data_3b629ce3cc908941d90143ee8bacbb01
#
_entry.id   3b629ce3cc908941d90143ee8bacbb01
#
_cell.length_a   1.000
_cell.length_b   1.000
_cell.length_c   1.000
_cell.angle_alpha   90.00
_cell.angle_beta   90.00
_cell.angle_gamma   90.00
#
_symmetry.space_group_name_H-M   'P 1'
#
loop_
_entity.id
_entity.type
_entity.pdbx_description
1 polymer ?
#
loop_
_entity_poly.entity_id
_entity_poly.type
_entity_poly.pdbx_seq_one_letter_code
_entity_poly.pdbx_strand_id
1 'polypeptide(L)'
;MAERAYWLAWSQAKGLGPILLKRLRSHFGTLEAAWQANGADLLAVDGIGLGVGTSLVEYRQTLCPLDHLARHEQQHPNFWTPADAEYPPLLYEITDPPPLLYYRGRPELANALQILPAVGVVGTRTPSAYGQRWTRQLTQQLVAHDVIVISGLAKGVDRYAHQQTLDSQGLAIAVLGTGVDQAYPWVNRELQEKIAHHGLLLSEHPNGTPPDRAHFPRRNRIIAGLSRAVVVTEAPARSGALITAQLANDYGRDVYALPGSLDNPCSAGCLELINQGAQMILNDLTLITALGQMPSLGPEKLGPEKLGPDEASRDLARSPLQASREPSPGPDTGPAPDLSPAMAQVLATVMEAPMTLDQLVQQLDQSTGEILATLVQLELMGLVTQLPGMRYQRP
;
A
#
# COMPACT_ATOMS: atom_id res chain seq x y z
N MET A 1 27.30 -1.97 1.12
CA MET A 1 27.73 -0.70 1.77
C MET A 1 28.12 0.40 0.76
N ALA A 2 28.91 0.10 -0.28
CA ALA A 2 29.32 1.16 -1.23
C ALA A 2 28.14 1.88 -1.90
N GLU A 3 27.17 1.15 -2.48
CA GLU A 3 26.05 1.74 -3.22
C GLU A 3 25.18 2.70 -2.37
N ARG A 4 25.02 2.41 -1.07
CA ARG A 4 24.33 3.29 -0.11
C ARG A 4 24.97 4.68 -0.01
N ALA A 5 26.32 4.74 -0.04
CA ALA A 5 27.05 6.00 -0.02
C ALA A 5 26.75 6.86 -1.27
N TYR A 6 26.61 6.22 -2.42
CA TYR A 6 26.31 6.92 -3.67
C TYR A 6 24.84 7.37 -3.73
N TRP A 7 23.88 6.60 -3.18
CA TRP A 7 22.51 7.07 -3.01
C TRP A 7 22.45 8.35 -2.19
N LEU A 8 23.12 8.37 -1.04
CA LEU A 8 23.19 9.56 -0.18
C LEU A 8 23.85 10.74 -0.91
N ALA A 9 25.02 10.53 -1.50
CA ALA A 9 25.76 11.59 -2.17
C ALA A 9 24.97 12.21 -3.32
N TRP A 10 24.43 11.38 -4.22
CA TRP A 10 23.64 11.85 -5.35
C TRP A 10 22.32 12.52 -4.93
N SER A 11 21.69 12.09 -3.85
CA SER A 11 20.43 12.70 -3.36
C SER A 11 20.58 14.16 -2.94
N GLN A 12 21.79 14.60 -2.67
CA GLN A 12 22.09 15.98 -2.27
C GLN A 12 22.62 16.84 -3.43
N ALA A 13 22.84 16.25 -4.59
CA ALA A 13 23.30 16.97 -5.77
C ALA A 13 22.19 17.91 -6.30
N LYS A 14 22.55 19.18 -6.49
CA LYS A 14 21.59 20.19 -6.98
C LYS A 14 21.10 19.84 -8.38
N GLY A 15 19.77 19.86 -8.56
CA GLY A 15 19.13 19.55 -9.84
C GLY A 15 18.85 18.07 -10.07
N LEU A 16 19.28 17.17 -9.16
CA LEU A 16 19.04 15.73 -9.25
C LEU A 16 17.93 15.31 -8.28
N GLY A 17 16.68 15.39 -8.73
CA GLY A 17 15.53 14.92 -7.95
C GLY A 17 15.35 13.39 -8.04
N PRO A 18 14.41 12.81 -7.26
CA PRO A 18 14.19 11.37 -7.20
C PRO A 18 14.01 10.69 -8.57
N ILE A 19 13.28 11.31 -9.49
CA ILE A 19 13.04 10.79 -10.85
C ILE A 19 14.36 10.63 -11.61
N LEU A 20 15.17 11.70 -11.64
CA LEU A 20 16.44 11.66 -12.34
C LEU A 20 17.44 10.72 -11.70
N LEU A 21 17.41 10.63 -10.36
CA LEU A 21 18.24 9.69 -9.62
C LEU A 21 17.89 8.23 -9.95
N LYS A 22 16.59 7.91 -10.05
CA LYS A 22 16.12 6.59 -10.49
C LYS A 22 16.55 6.29 -11.94
N ARG A 23 16.42 7.27 -12.85
CA ARG A 23 16.89 7.14 -14.24
C ARG A 23 18.40 6.94 -14.33
N LEU A 24 19.17 7.71 -13.54
CA LEU A 24 20.61 7.58 -13.44
C LEU A 24 21.01 6.16 -13.00
N ARG A 25 20.38 5.65 -11.95
CA ARG A 25 20.57 4.28 -11.47
C ARG A 25 20.24 3.22 -12.54
N SER A 26 19.13 3.42 -13.26
CA SER A 26 18.71 2.50 -14.34
C SER A 26 19.65 2.52 -15.53
N HIS A 27 20.19 3.68 -15.90
CA HIS A 27 21.10 3.84 -17.05
C HIS A 27 22.47 3.20 -16.79
N PHE A 28 23.07 3.42 -15.61
CA PHE A 28 24.41 2.95 -15.29
C PHE A 28 24.46 1.60 -14.58
N GLY A 29 23.30 1.03 -14.19
CA GLY A 29 23.23 -0.20 -13.41
C GLY A 29 23.54 0.00 -11.91
N THR A 30 24.48 0.90 -11.55
CA THR A 30 24.77 1.32 -10.17
C THR A 30 25.02 2.82 -10.09
N LEU A 31 24.77 3.43 -8.93
CA LEU A 31 25.09 4.84 -8.70
C LEU A 31 26.58 5.07 -8.51
N GLU A 32 27.34 4.04 -8.12
CA GLU A 32 28.79 4.05 -8.15
C GLU A 32 29.33 4.21 -9.57
N ALA A 33 28.84 3.41 -10.54
CA ALA A 33 29.20 3.52 -11.95
C ALA A 33 28.85 4.93 -12.49
N ALA A 34 27.69 5.47 -12.15
CA ALA A 34 27.32 6.84 -12.48
C ALA A 34 28.27 7.89 -11.89
N TRP A 35 28.79 7.64 -10.68
CA TRP A 35 29.74 8.54 -10.02
C TRP A 35 31.09 8.59 -10.73
N GLN A 36 31.50 7.49 -11.34
CA GLN A 36 32.77 7.37 -12.06
C GLN A 36 32.66 7.74 -13.55
N ALA A 37 31.43 7.80 -14.10
CA ALA A 37 31.18 8.09 -15.50
C ALA A 37 31.70 9.48 -15.91
N ASN A 38 32.05 9.65 -17.18
CA ASN A 38 32.44 10.97 -17.70
C ASN A 38 31.22 11.90 -17.90
N GLY A 39 31.46 13.18 -18.15
CA GLY A 39 30.38 14.15 -18.31
C GLY A 39 29.48 13.90 -19.51
N ALA A 40 30.01 13.34 -20.60
CA ALA A 40 29.22 13.02 -21.80
C ALA A 40 28.26 11.85 -21.53
N ASP A 41 28.68 10.84 -20.78
CA ASP A 41 27.85 9.71 -20.40
C ASP A 41 26.67 10.15 -19.47
N LEU A 42 26.93 11.10 -18.56
CA LEU A 42 25.86 11.67 -17.73
C LEU A 42 24.80 12.42 -18.57
N LEU A 43 25.21 13.10 -19.63
CA LEU A 43 24.30 13.77 -20.56
C LEU A 43 23.46 12.83 -21.41
N ALA A 44 23.86 11.57 -21.55
CA ALA A 44 23.06 10.54 -22.23
C ALA A 44 21.83 10.10 -21.42
N VAL A 45 21.77 10.42 -20.12
CA VAL A 45 20.63 10.09 -19.27
C VAL A 45 19.46 11.05 -19.58
N ASP A 46 18.31 10.50 -19.93
CA ASP A 46 17.12 11.27 -20.23
C ASP A 46 16.73 12.23 -19.10
N GLY A 47 16.60 13.50 -19.44
CA GLY A 47 16.29 14.60 -18.51
C GLY A 47 17.51 15.26 -17.87
N ILE A 48 18.74 14.81 -18.12
CA ILE A 48 19.97 15.49 -17.70
C ILE A 48 20.50 16.38 -18.83
N GLY A 49 20.16 17.67 -18.79
CA GLY A 49 20.70 18.67 -19.70
C GLY A 49 22.08 19.19 -19.31
N LEU A 50 22.71 19.95 -20.18
CA LEU A 50 24.07 20.50 -20.01
C LEU A 50 24.28 21.17 -18.64
N GLY A 51 23.35 22.02 -18.18
CA GLY A 51 23.48 22.73 -16.91
C GLY A 51 23.51 21.80 -15.69
N VAL A 52 22.62 20.80 -15.69
CA VAL A 52 22.61 19.76 -14.62
C VAL A 52 23.85 18.91 -14.72
N GLY A 53 24.21 18.39 -15.90
CA GLY A 53 25.39 17.54 -16.10
C GLY A 53 26.68 18.19 -15.64
N THR A 54 26.91 19.47 -16.00
CA THR A 54 28.08 20.24 -15.54
C THR A 54 28.09 20.36 -14.01
N SER A 55 26.94 20.72 -13.42
CA SER A 55 26.81 20.83 -11.95
C SER A 55 27.08 19.51 -11.25
N LEU A 56 26.69 18.37 -11.82
CA LEU A 56 26.94 17.04 -11.25
C LEU A 56 28.43 16.68 -11.32
N VAL A 57 29.12 17.00 -12.42
CA VAL A 57 30.58 16.77 -12.54
C VAL A 57 31.36 17.60 -11.53
N GLU A 58 31.01 18.87 -11.36
CA GLU A 58 31.62 19.75 -10.33
C GLU A 58 31.34 19.24 -8.92
N TYR A 59 30.08 18.86 -8.64
CA TYR A 59 29.67 18.37 -7.32
C TYR A 59 30.47 17.14 -6.88
N ARG A 60 30.71 16.16 -7.76
CA ARG A 60 31.49 14.95 -7.46
C ARG A 60 32.90 15.24 -6.97
N GLN A 61 33.50 16.37 -7.36
CA GLN A 61 34.84 16.77 -6.95
C GLN A 61 34.86 17.33 -5.52
N THR A 62 33.69 17.66 -4.95
CA THR A 62 33.59 18.35 -3.66
C THR A 62 33.53 17.42 -2.45
N LEU A 63 33.22 16.12 -2.66
CA LEU A 63 33.06 15.18 -1.55
C LEU A 63 33.45 13.74 -1.93
N CYS A 64 33.87 12.98 -0.91
CA CYS A 64 34.02 11.53 -0.97
C CYS A 64 32.72 10.88 -0.46
N PRO A 65 32.01 10.04 -1.26
CA PRO A 65 30.75 9.45 -0.85
C PRO A 65 30.83 8.61 0.43
N LEU A 66 31.92 7.86 0.63
CA LEU A 66 32.11 7.02 1.81
C LEU A 66 32.31 7.85 3.09
N ASP A 67 33.13 8.89 3.03
CA ASP A 67 33.33 9.79 4.17
C ASP A 67 32.07 10.58 4.49
N HIS A 68 31.30 10.90 3.43
CA HIS A 68 30.02 11.59 3.59
C HIS A 68 28.98 10.67 4.26
N LEU A 69 28.91 9.41 3.87
CA LEU A 69 28.06 8.41 4.52
C LEU A 69 28.42 8.25 5.99
N ALA A 70 29.71 8.07 6.31
CA ALA A 70 30.15 7.89 7.69
C ALA A 70 29.75 9.08 8.60
N ARG A 71 29.87 10.31 8.11
CA ARG A 71 29.42 11.51 8.84
C ARG A 71 27.90 11.57 8.97
N HIS A 72 27.18 11.20 7.93
CA HIS A 72 25.73 11.19 7.94
C HIS A 72 25.17 10.16 8.93
N GLU A 73 25.73 8.95 8.97
CA GLU A 73 25.34 7.88 9.90
C GLU A 73 25.57 8.25 11.37
N GLN A 74 26.59 9.06 11.68
CA GLN A 74 26.79 9.57 13.03
C GLN A 74 25.68 10.53 13.48
N GLN A 75 25.12 11.31 12.55
CA GLN A 75 24.05 12.29 12.84
C GLN A 75 22.65 11.68 12.70
N HIS A 76 22.48 10.76 11.76
CA HIS A 76 21.21 10.14 11.38
C HIS A 76 21.40 8.63 11.19
N PRO A 77 21.54 7.85 12.28
CA PRO A 77 21.85 6.41 12.17
C PRO A 77 20.74 5.58 11.54
N ASN A 78 19.52 6.05 11.63
CA ASN A 78 18.33 5.28 11.24
C ASN A 78 17.76 5.80 9.91
N PHE A 79 18.27 5.31 8.79
CA PHE A 79 17.71 5.56 7.46
C PHE A 79 17.98 4.39 6.52
N TRP A 80 17.18 4.27 5.50
CA TRP A 80 17.35 3.35 4.38
C TRP A 80 17.54 4.11 3.07
N THR A 81 18.23 3.49 2.15
CA THR A 81 18.31 3.85 0.74
C THR A 81 17.76 2.70 -0.10
N PRO A 82 17.45 2.88 -1.38
CA PRO A 82 17.06 1.77 -2.25
C PRO A 82 18.12 0.67 -2.43
N ALA A 83 19.33 0.84 -1.90
CA ALA A 83 20.36 -0.19 -1.85
C ALA A 83 20.25 -1.11 -0.61
N ASP A 84 19.45 -0.73 0.38
CA ASP A 84 19.25 -1.50 1.60
C ASP A 84 18.11 -2.51 1.41
N ALA A 85 18.28 -3.73 1.95
CA ALA A 85 17.29 -4.80 1.81
C ALA A 85 15.95 -4.47 2.49
N GLU A 86 15.98 -3.64 3.52
CA GLU A 86 14.83 -3.18 4.27
C GLU A 86 14.05 -2.05 3.57
N TYR A 87 14.61 -1.45 2.51
CA TYR A 87 13.87 -0.44 1.75
C TYR A 87 12.65 -1.08 1.09
N PRO A 88 11.41 -0.56 1.33
CA PRO A 88 10.20 -1.22 0.84
C PRO A 88 10.17 -1.31 -0.69
N PRO A 89 10.12 -2.53 -1.29
CA PRO A 89 10.14 -2.70 -2.76
C PRO A 89 8.99 -1.97 -3.44
N LEU A 90 7.79 -2.02 -2.87
CA LEU A 90 6.61 -1.36 -3.40
C LEU A 90 6.79 0.17 -3.50
N LEU A 91 7.54 0.76 -2.57
CA LEU A 91 7.89 2.18 -2.60
C LEU A 91 8.91 2.49 -3.71
N TYR A 92 9.82 1.56 -4.03
CA TYR A 92 10.78 1.76 -5.12
C TYR A 92 10.11 1.72 -6.50
N GLU A 93 8.96 1.08 -6.64
CA GLU A 93 8.21 1.00 -7.90
C GLU A 93 7.68 2.35 -8.36
N ILE A 94 7.33 3.28 -7.44
CA ILE A 94 6.78 4.59 -7.84
C ILE A 94 7.75 5.39 -8.71
N THR A 95 7.24 6.38 -9.43
CA THR A 95 8.04 7.17 -10.38
C THR A 95 9.14 7.98 -9.71
N ASP A 96 8.91 8.41 -8.45
CA ASP A 96 9.75 9.32 -7.69
C ASP A 96 10.04 8.80 -6.25
N PRO A 97 10.63 7.57 -6.10
CA PRO A 97 10.91 6.98 -4.79
C PRO A 97 11.86 7.86 -3.99
N PRO A 98 11.64 8.03 -2.67
CA PRO A 98 12.56 8.80 -1.84
C PRO A 98 13.94 8.14 -1.81
N PRO A 99 15.02 8.86 -2.16
CA PRO A 99 16.36 8.29 -2.15
C PRO A 99 16.88 7.99 -0.74
N LEU A 100 16.33 8.66 0.26
CA LEU A 100 16.59 8.46 1.67
C LEU A 100 15.26 8.33 2.39
N LEU A 101 15.13 7.34 3.25
CA LEU A 101 13.94 7.10 4.07
C LEU A 101 14.37 6.94 5.53
N TYR A 102 14.21 8.00 6.31
CA TYR A 102 14.53 8.01 7.74
C TYR A 102 13.42 7.31 8.51
N TYR A 103 13.79 6.59 9.58
CA TYR A 103 12.83 5.86 10.38
C TYR A 103 13.07 5.99 11.88
N ARG A 104 12.00 5.78 12.66
CA ARG A 104 12.02 5.62 14.11
C ARG A 104 10.96 4.63 14.52
N GLY A 105 11.31 3.68 15.37
CA GLY A 105 10.41 2.62 15.85
C GLY A 105 10.90 1.25 15.48
N ARG A 106 10.00 0.41 15.00
CA ARG A 106 10.24 -1.01 14.70
C ARG A 106 10.61 -1.21 13.22
N PRO A 107 11.91 -1.24 12.89
CA PRO A 107 12.36 -1.34 11.50
C PRO A 107 11.96 -2.66 10.82
N GLU A 108 11.75 -3.74 11.60
CA GLU A 108 11.28 -5.02 11.09
C GLU A 108 9.92 -4.95 10.39
N LEU A 109 9.12 -3.90 10.63
CA LEU A 109 7.87 -3.68 9.90
C LEU A 109 8.08 -3.35 8.41
N ALA A 110 9.26 -2.91 8.01
CA ALA A 110 9.60 -2.78 6.59
C ALA A 110 9.61 -4.14 5.88
N ASN A 111 10.10 -5.18 6.56
CA ASN A 111 10.03 -6.55 6.03
C ASN A 111 8.59 -7.09 6.04
N ALA A 112 7.79 -6.72 7.04
CA ALA A 112 6.38 -7.11 7.08
C ALA A 112 5.58 -6.55 5.89
N LEU A 113 5.94 -5.38 5.35
CA LEU A 113 5.34 -4.82 4.12
C LEU A 113 5.54 -5.69 2.87
N GLN A 114 6.50 -6.59 2.87
CA GLN A 114 6.73 -7.54 1.77
C GLN A 114 5.78 -8.74 1.83
N ILE A 115 5.23 -9.03 3.00
CA ILE A 115 4.43 -10.23 3.27
C ILE A 115 2.97 -9.86 3.48
N LEU A 116 2.70 -8.88 4.35
CA LEU A 116 1.36 -8.46 4.72
C LEU A 116 0.84 -7.34 3.79
N PRO A 117 -0.46 -7.33 3.50
CA PRO A 117 -1.06 -6.23 2.77
C PRO A 117 -0.99 -4.95 3.60
N ALA A 118 -0.74 -3.82 2.95
CA ALA A 118 -0.70 -2.51 3.56
C ALA A 118 -1.71 -1.58 2.88
N VAL A 119 -2.49 -0.84 3.68
CA VAL A 119 -3.55 0.04 3.20
C VAL A 119 -3.37 1.45 3.76
N GLY A 120 -3.36 2.42 2.87
CA GLY A 120 -3.36 3.84 3.21
C GLY A 120 -4.76 4.28 3.65
N VAL A 121 -4.92 4.81 4.87
CA VAL A 121 -6.20 5.38 5.34
C VAL A 121 -6.03 6.88 5.48
N VAL A 122 -6.74 7.64 4.64
CA VAL A 122 -6.60 9.10 4.54
C VAL A 122 -7.95 9.80 4.51
N GLY A 123 -7.95 11.10 4.82
CA GLY A 123 -9.17 11.89 4.76
C GLY A 123 -9.02 13.31 5.30
N THR A 124 -10.15 13.92 5.59
CA THR A 124 -10.23 15.29 6.09
C THR A 124 -9.61 15.44 7.49
N ARG A 125 -9.07 16.62 7.76
CA ARG A 125 -8.55 16.98 9.09
C ARG A 125 -9.66 17.28 10.12
N THR A 126 -10.90 17.46 9.68
CA THR A 126 -12.08 17.76 10.49
C THR A 126 -13.25 16.85 10.09
N PRO A 127 -13.15 15.53 10.38
CA PRO A 127 -14.20 14.60 10.00
C PRO A 127 -15.47 14.80 10.81
N SER A 128 -16.61 14.56 10.18
CA SER A 128 -17.92 14.49 10.83
C SER A 128 -17.98 13.28 11.79
N ALA A 129 -19.04 13.20 12.61
CA ALA A 129 -19.27 12.03 13.45
C ALA A 129 -19.39 10.73 12.61
N TYR A 130 -19.96 10.82 11.40
CA TYR A 130 -20.02 9.73 10.43
C TYR A 130 -18.61 9.31 10.00
N GLY A 131 -17.78 10.25 9.52
CA GLY A 131 -16.40 9.98 9.09
C GLY A 131 -15.55 9.39 10.21
N GLN A 132 -15.66 9.92 11.45
CA GLN A 132 -14.94 9.38 12.60
C GLN A 132 -15.34 7.93 12.91
N ARG A 133 -16.65 7.63 12.93
CA ARG A 133 -17.15 6.28 13.20
C ARG A 133 -16.67 5.29 12.15
N TRP A 134 -16.85 5.62 10.87
CA TRP A 134 -16.46 4.73 9.79
C TRP A 134 -14.95 4.56 9.66
N THR A 135 -14.15 5.60 9.91
CA THR A 135 -12.69 5.48 9.96
C THR A 135 -12.29 4.44 11.01
N ARG A 136 -12.84 4.51 12.22
CA ARG A 136 -12.54 3.53 13.27
C ARG A 136 -12.99 2.11 12.88
N GLN A 137 -14.24 1.98 12.42
CA GLN A 137 -14.80 0.67 12.05
C GLN A 137 -13.98 0.00 10.94
N LEU A 138 -13.70 0.70 9.84
CA LEU A 138 -12.91 0.17 8.74
C LEU A 138 -11.49 -0.17 9.20
N THR A 139 -10.85 0.69 9.99
CA THR A 139 -9.51 0.43 10.53
C THR A 139 -9.50 -0.79 11.43
N GLN A 140 -10.50 -0.98 12.28
CA GLN A 140 -10.64 -2.16 13.14
C GLN A 140 -10.72 -3.45 12.30
N GLN A 141 -11.49 -3.43 11.22
CA GLN A 141 -11.60 -4.57 10.31
C GLN A 141 -10.29 -4.83 9.56
N LEU A 142 -9.60 -3.80 9.09
CA LEU A 142 -8.27 -3.94 8.48
C LEU A 142 -7.30 -4.65 9.43
N VAL A 143 -7.24 -4.21 10.68
CA VAL A 143 -6.38 -4.83 11.71
C VAL A 143 -6.78 -6.27 12.00
N ALA A 144 -8.08 -6.57 12.08
CA ALA A 144 -8.57 -7.92 12.33
C ALA A 144 -8.20 -8.93 11.21
N HIS A 145 -7.79 -8.42 10.04
CA HIS A 145 -7.35 -9.22 8.89
C HIS A 145 -5.85 -9.02 8.58
N ASP A 146 -5.05 -8.71 9.59
CA ASP A 146 -3.59 -8.56 9.51
C ASP A 146 -3.10 -7.53 8.46
N VAL A 147 -3.92 -6.50 8.18
CA VAL A 147 -3.55 -5.42 7.27
C VAL A 147 -2.77 -4.34 8.01
N ILE A 148 -1.60 -3.97 7.47
CA ILE A 148 -0.81 -2.85 7.96
C ILE A 148 -1.52 -1.54 7.59
N VAL A 149 -1.76 -0.67 8.57
CA VAL A 149 -2.40 0.63 8.35
C VAL A 149 -1.34 1.72 8.19
N ILE A 150 -1.37 2.38 7.04
CA ILE A 150 -0.47 3.48 6.70
C ILE A 150 -1.25 4.79 6.67
N SER A 151 -0.74 5.84 7.30
CA SER A 151 -1.35 7.18 7.24
C SER A 151 -0.33 8.27 7.52
N GLY A 152 -0.79 9.53 7.49
CA GLY A 152 0.10 10.69 7.58
C GLY A 152 0.17 11.35 8.95
N LEU A 153 -0.44 10.79 9.98
CA LEU A 153 -0.48 11.32 11.34
C LEU A 153 -0.99 12.78 11.42
N ALA A 154 -1.78 13.24 10.44
CA ALA A 154 -2.45 14.53 10.50
C ALA A 154 -3.58 14.53 11.55
N LYS A 155 -4.20 15.70 11.80
CA LYS A 155 -5.46 15.77 12.56
C LYS A 155 -6.56 15.04 11.78
N GLY A 156 -7.62 14.63 12.45
CA GLY A 156 -8.81 14.04 11.82
C GLY A 156 -8.65 12.58 11.45
N VAL A 157 -8.96 12.20 10.23
CA VAL A 157 -9.00 10.81 9.77
C VAL A 157 -7.70 10.06 10.07
N ASP A 158 -6.54 10.63 9.74
CA ASP A 158 -5.24 10.01 9.97
C ASP A 158 -5.05 9.66 11.47
N ARG A 159 -5.39 10.60 12.36
CA ARG A 159 -5.31 10.38 13.80
C ARG A 159 -6.25 9.25 14.25
N TYR A 160 -7.51 9.24 13.76
CA TYR A 160 -8.47 8.21 14.15
C TYR A 160 -8.05 6.82 13.62
N ALA A 161 -7.49 6.76 12.43
CA ALA A 161 -6.95 5.52 11.86
C ALA A 161 -5.80 4.98 12.72
N HIS A 162 -4.78 5.80 13.02
CA HIS A 162 -3.65 5.36 13.84
C HIS A 162 -4.06 5.00 15.28
N GLN A 163 -4.93 5.81 15.91
CA GLN A 163 -5.41 5.51 17.25
C GLN A 163 -6.13 4.16 17.29
N GLN A 164 -7.06 3.92 16.34
CA GLN A 164 -7.80 2.66 16.27
C GLN A 164 -6.88 1.48 15.95
N THR A 165 -5.86 1.67 15.10
CA THR A 165 -4.88 0.63 14.81
C THR A 165 -4.17 0.18 16.09
N LEU A 166 -3.70 1.12 16.91
CA LEU A 166 -3.04 0.82 18.19
C LEU A 166 -4.02 0.22 19.21
N ASP A 167 -5.23 0.76 19.31
CA ASP A 167 -6.27 0.26 20.23
C ASP A 167 -6.68 -1.18 19.89
N SER A 168 -6.60 -1.56 18.60
CA SER A 168 -6.81 -2.92 18.10
C SER A 168 -5.55 -3.77 18.06
N GLN A 169 -4.43 -3.30 18.62
CA GLN A 169 -3.13 -3.99 18.63
C GLN A 169 -2.55 -4.31 17.23
N GLY A 170 -2.94 -3.53 16.23
CA GLY A 170 -2.49 -3.66 14.85
C GLY A 170 -1.16 -2.97 14.56
N LEU A 171 -0.67 -3.16 13.35
CA LEU A 171 0.59 -2.60 12.86
C LEU A 171 0.35 -1.23 12.19
N ALA A 172 0.91 -0.17 12.77
CA ALA A 172 0.78 1.20 12.29
C ALA A 172 2.09 1.71 11.67
N ILE A 173 2.01 2.27 10.48
CA ILE A 173 3.11 3.02 9.85
C ILE A 173 2.67 4.46 9.63
N ALA A 174 3.32 5.40 10.30
CA ALA A 174 3.06 6.82 10.08
C ALA A 174 4.14 7.45 9.21
N VAL A 175 3.73 8.02 8.08
CA VAL A 175 4.63 8.78 7.20
C VAL A 175 4.54 10.26 7.57
N LEU A 176 5.68 10.92 7.80
CA LEU A 176 5.73 12.29 8.30
C LEU A 176 6.24 13.27 7.23
N GLY A 177 5.80 14.51 7.30
CA GLY A 177 6.33 15.63 6.51
C GLY A 177 7.37 16.48 7.28
N THR A 178 7.87 15.95 8.38
CA THR A 178 8.91 16.52 9.25
C THR A 178 9.97 15.47 9.51
N GLY A 179 11.06 15.79 10.17
CA GLY A 179 11.94 14.75 10.75
C GLY A 179 11.15 13.83 11.68
N VAL A 180 11.53 12.55 11.79
CA VAL A 180 10.82 11.55 12.61
C VAL A 180 10.90 11.86 14.12
N ASP A 181 11.77 12.75 14.52
CA ASP A 181 11.95 13.28 15.88
C ASP A 181 11.04 14.49 16.17
N GLN A 182 10.41 15.08 15.14
CA GLN A 182 9.59 16.27 15.24
C GLN A 182 8.09 15.94 15.31
N ALA A 183 7.43 16.34 16.40
CA ALA A 183 6.00 16.12 16.55
C ALA A 183 5.17 17.20 15.84
N TYR A 184 4.44 16.82 14.79
CA TYR A 184 3.51 17.71 14.10
C TYR A 184 2.29 16.94 13.54
N PRO A 185 1.05 17.42 13.82
CA PRO A 185 0.72 18.52 14.72
C PRO A 185 0.96 18.15 16.19
N TRP A 186 1.30 19.12 17.02
CA TRP A 186 1.64 18.90 18.44
C TRP A 186 0.61 18.08 19.23
N VAL A 187 -0.67 18.23 18.89
CA VAL A 187 -1.77 17.46 19.52
C VAL A 187 -1.64 15.95 19.32
N ASN A 188 -0.86 15.50 18.34
CA ASN A 188 -0.62 14.08 18.06
C ASN A 188 0.71 13.56 18.64
N ARG A 189 1.43 14.36 19.46
CA ARG A 189 2.74 13.98 20.03
C ARG A 189 2.68 12.63 20.77
N GLU A 190 1.71 12.48 21.66
CA GLU A 190 1.57 11.22 22.40
C GLU A 190 1.27 10.02 21.49
N LEU A 191 0.45 10.23 20.47
CA LEU A 191 0.16 9.21 19.47
C LEU A 191 1.41 8.87 18.64
N GLN A 192 2.21 9.88 18.26
CA GLN A 192 3.48 9.67 17.58
C GLN A 192 4.44 8.81 18.41
N GLU A 193 4.58 9.10 19.72
CA GLU A 193 5.41 8.29 20.61
C GLU A 193 4.90 6.84 20.73
N LYS A 194 3.57 6.64 20.86
CA LYS A 194 2.99 5.30 20.87
C LYS A 194 3.27 4.54 19.56
N ILE A 195 3.16 5.21 18.41
CA ILE A 195 3.51 4.60 17.12
C ILE A 195 5.01 4.27 17.07
N ALA A 196 5.89 5.16 17.56
CA ALA A 196 7.32 4.87 17.62
C ALA A 196 7.65 3.64 18.50
N HIS A 197 6.84 3.33 19.52
CA HIS A 197 7.05 2.15 20.37
C HIS A 197 6.47 0.86 19.78
N HIS A 198 5.31 0.92 19.11
CA HIS A 198 4.55 -0.26 18.67
C HIS A 198 4.49 -0.43 17.16
N GLY A 199 4.90 0.57 16.40
CA GLY A 199 4.84 0.66 14.96
C GLY A 199 6.11 1.29 14.36
N LEU A 200 5.94 2.02 13.26
CA LEU A 200 7.06 2.62 12.52
C LEU A 200 6.70 4.05 12.07
N LEU A 201 7.60 4.98 12.33
CA LEU A 201 7.58 6.34 11.77
C LEU A 201 8.54 6.39 10.59
N LEU A 202 8.10 6.97 9.47
CA LEU A 202 8.90 7.15 8.26
C LEU A 202 8.91 8.61 7.81
N SER A 203 10.02 9.07 7.27
CA SER A 203 10.15 10.40 6.66
C SER A 203 11.22 10.43 5.57
N GLU A 204 11.03 11.24 4.53
CA GLU A 204 12.11 11.58 3.59
C GLU A 204 13.04 12.70 4.10
N HIS A 205 12.73 13.27 5.25
CA HIS A 205 13.45 14.38 5.83
C HIS A 205 14.31 13.93 7.03
N PRO A 206 15.56 14.42 7.16
CA PRO A 206 16.42 14.09 8.29
C PRO A 206 15.86 14.62 9.62
N ASN A 207 16.36 14.06 10.72
CA ASN A 207 16.05 14.53 12.07
C ASN A 207 16.30 16.04 12.19
N GLY A 208 15.46 16.72 12.98
CA GLY A 208 15.51 18.17 13.18
C GLY A 208 14.76 18.98 12.11
N THR A 209 14.28 18.35 11.01
CA THR A 209 13.54 19.09 9.97
C THR A 209 12.18 19.56 10.49
N PRO A 210 11.94 20.89 10.53
CA PRO A 210 10.68 21.45 11.00
C PRO A 210 9.54 21.25 9.99
N PRO A 211 8.27 21.44 10.39
CA PRO A 211 7.14 21.38 9.49
C PRO A 211 7.18 22.49 8.44
N ASP A 212 7.02 22.11 7.17
CA ASP A 212 6.85 23.02 6.04
C ASP A 212 5.59 22.61 5.25
N ARG A 213 4.85 23.60 4.74
CA ARG A 213 3.61 23.36 3.97
C ARG A 213 3.85 22.55 2.70
N ALA A 214 5.00 22.72 2.05
CA ALA A 214 5.38 22.00 0.85
C ALA A 214 5.68 20.51 1.10
N HIS A 215 6.10 20.15 2.31
CA HIS A 215 6.47 18.76 2.64
C HIS A 215 5.26 17.83 2.68
N PHE A 216 4.08 18.31 3.13
CA PHE A 216 2.90 17.45 3.32
C PHE A 216 2.34 16.87 2.02
N PRO A 217 2.14 17.66 0.93
CA PRO A 217 1.73 17.08 -0.35
C PRO A 217 2.78 16.13 -0.94
N ARG A 218 4.07 16.47 -0.82
CA ARG A 218 5.16 15.60 -1.28
C ARG A 218 5.23 14.29 -0.53
N ARG A 219 5.05 14.31 0.79
CA ARG A 219 5.00 13.13 1.63
C ARG A 219 3.89 12.15 1.21
N ASN A 220 2.74 12.64 0.71
CA ASN A 220 1.59 11.79 0.37
C ASN A 220 1.93 10.71 -0.67
N ARG A 221 2.90 10.94 -1.56
CA ARG A 221 3.39 9.92 -2.49
C ARG A 221 3.99 8.70 -1.79
N ILE A 222 4.58 8.91 -0.62
CA ILE A 222 5.15 7.80 0.18
C ILE A 222 4.02 6.98 0.80
N ILE A 223 2.93 7.62 1.26
CA ILE A 223 1.74 6.91 1.74
C ILE A 223 1.17 6.03 0.61
N ALA A 224 0.90 6.63 -0.56
CA ALA A 224 0.38 5.90 -1.72
C ALA A 224 1.35 4.82 -2.20
N GLY A 225 2.65 5.13 -2.25
CA GLY A 225 3.70 4.22 -2.71
C GLY A 225 3.93 3.01 -1.81
N LEU A 226 3.74 3.14 -0.50
CA LEU A 226 3.81 2.02 0.45
C LEU A 226 2.54 1.18 0.49
N SER A 227 1.43 1.70 -0.02
CA SER A 227 0.12 1.08 0.09
C SER A 227 -0.22 0.25 -1.15
N ARG A 228 -0.91 -0.87 -0.97
CA ARG A 228 -1.51 -1.64 -2.05
C ARG A 228 -2.85 -1.04 -2.47
N ALA A 229 -3.51 -0.39 -1.53
CA ALA A 229 -4.75 0.34 -1.76
C ALA A 229 -4.81 1.58 -0.84
N VAL A 230 -5.58 2.57 -1.24
CA VAL A 230 -5.87 3.76 -0.44
C VAL A 230 -7.37 3.85 -0.17
N VAL A 231 -7.73 3.96 1.10
CA VAL A 231 -9.09 4.16 1.60
C VAL A 231 -9.27 5.64 1.98
N VAL A 232 -10.24 6.30 1.36
CA VAL A 232 -10.64 7.68 1.67
C VAL A 232 -11.98 7.64 2.40
N THR A 233 -11.99 7.93 3.70
CA THR A 233 -13.20 7.80 4.51
C THR A 233 -14.08 9.05 4.49
N GLU A 234 -13.48 10.21 4.42
CA GLU A 234 -14.21 11.48 4.27
C GLU A 234 -13.25 12.56 3.73
N ALA A 235 -13.65 13.27 2.68
CA ALA A 235 -12.85 14.33 2.07
C ALA A 235 -13.75 15.39 1.42
N PRO A 236 -13.61 16.69 1.77
CA PRO A 236 -14.22 17.76 0.99
C PRO A 236 -13.59 17.87 -0.41
N ALA A 237 -14.24 18.55 -1.34
CA ALA A 237 -13.82 18.70 -2.74
C ALA A 237 -12.39 19.26 -2.93
N ARG A 238 -11.86 19.98 -1.96
CA ARG A 238 -10.48 20.51 -1.95
C ARG A 238 -9.70 19.96 -0.76
N SER A 239 -9.46 18.66 -0.75
CA SER A 239 -8.76 17.98 0.33
C SER A 239 -7.40 17.45 -0.10
N GLY A 240 -6.41 17.55 0.78
CA GLY A 240 -5.10 16.90 0.56
C GLY A 240 -5.18 15.38 0.45
N ALA A 241 -6.24 14.75 0.97
CA ALA A 241 -6.48 13.31 0.82
C ALA A 241 -6.75 12.91 -0.65
N LEU A 242 -7.36 13.82 -1.44
CA LEU A 242 -7.58 13.59 -2.87
C LEU A 242 -6.27 13.55 -3.66
N ILE A 243 -5.24 14.28 -3.21
CA ILE A 243 -3.89 14.19 -3.79
C ILE A 243 -3.33 12.78 -3.56
N THR A 244 -3.52 12.21 -2.36
CA THR A 244 -3.05 10.85 -2.07
C THR A 244 -3.80 9.81 -2.91
N ALA A 245 -5.12 9.97 -3.09
CA ALA A 245 -5.92 9.11 -3.95
C ALA A 245 -5.49 9.19 -5.42
N GLN A 246 -5.23 10.39 -5.93
CA GLN A 246 -4.72 10.57 -7.29
C GLN A 246 -3.36 9.89 -7.47
N LEU A 247 -2.42 10.11 -6.55
CA LEU A 247 -1.11 9.46 -6.57
C LEU A 247 -1.22 7.93 -6.50
N ALA A 248 -2.19 7.40 -5.73
CA ALA A 248 -2.46 5.97 -5.69
C ALA A 248 -2.87 5.45 -7.08
N ASN A 249 -3.81 6.12 -7.76
CA ASN A 249 -4.18 5.78 -9.13
C ASN A 249 -2.99 5.86 -10.10
N ASP A 250 -2.18 6.92 -10.02
CA ASP A 250 -1.00 7.11 -10.87
C ASP A 250 0.04 6.00 -10.69
N TYR A 251 0.09 5.41 -9.50
CA TYR A 251 0.98 4.27 -9.17
C TYR A 251 0.31 2.90 -9.38
N GLY A 252 -0.91 2.85 -9.93
CA GLY A 252 -1.65 1.61 -10.18
C GLY A 252 -2.10 0.92 -8.89
N ARG A 253 -2.39 1.70 -7.84
CA ARG A 253 -2.96 1.21 -6.56
C ARG A 253 -4.46 1.40 -6.56
N ASP A 254 -5.20 0.47 -5.98
CA ASP A 254 -6.65 0.59 -5.86
C ASP A 254 -7.04 1.75 -4.93
N VAL A 255 -8.09 2.46 -5.30
CA VAL A 255 -8.67 3.53 -4.49
C VAL A 255 -10.09 3.17 -4.09
N TYR A 256 -10.34 3.18 -2.80
CA TYR A 256 -11.65 2.97 -2.19
C TYR A 256 -12.13 4.25 -1.53
N ALA A 257 -13.38 4.63 -1.76
CA ALA A 257 -13.97 5.81 -1.16
C ALA A 257 -15.26 5.47 -0.42
N LEU A 258 -15.39 5.98 0.80
CA LEU A 258 -16.62 5.85 1.58
C LEU A 258 -17.67 6.82 1.02
N PRO A 259 -18.85 6.34 0.62
CA PRO A 259 -19.93 7.23 0.19
C PRO A 259 -20.49 8.02 1.37
N GLY A 260 -21.07 9.16 1.08
CA GLY A 260 -21.75 9.98 2.09
C GLY A 260 -22.90 10.77 1.50
N SER A 261 -23.61 11.53 2.34
CA SER A 261 -24.72 12.36 1.88
C SER A 261 -24.25 13.48 0.97
N LEU A 262 -25.07 13.79 -0.07
CA LEU A 262 -24.87 14.96 -0.94
C LEU A 262 -24.94 16.29 -0.16
N ASP A 263 -25.66 16.31 0.96
CA ASP A 263 -25.78 17.49 1.81
C ASP A 263 -24.56 17.70 2.72
N ASN A 264 -23.65 16.72 2.80
CA ASN A 264 -22.44 16.83 3.60
C ASN A 264 -21.25 17.30 2.76
N PRO A 265 -20.77 18.53 2.92
CA PRO A 265 -19.62 19.04 2.14
C PRO A 265 -18.35 18.19 2.31
N CYS A 266 -18.21 17.49 3.43
CA CYS A 266 -17.08 16.59 3.69
C CYS A 266 -17.15 15.29 2.89
N SER A 267 -18.29 14.96 2.27
CA SER A 267 -18.44 13.79 1.40
C SER A 267 -18.15 14.09 -0.08
N ALA A 268 -18.14 15.36 -0.46
CA ALA A 268 -18.08 15.78 -1.87
C ALA A 268 -16.86 15.21 -2.63
N GLY A 269 -15.69 15.18 -1.99
CA GLY A 269 -14.48 14.61 -2.60
C GLY A 269 -14.53 13.08 -2.73
N CYS A 270 -15.14 12.37 -1.76
CA CYS A 270 -15.34 10.92 -1.87
C CYS A 270 -16.32 10.58 -2.99
N LEU A 271 -17.40 11.33 -3.13
CA LEU A 271 -18.37 11.15 -4.22
C LEU A 271 -17.74 11.43 -5.58
N GLU A 272 -16.89 12.45 -5.67
CA GLU A 272 -16.13 12.76 -6.88
C GLU A 272 -15.14 11.64 -7.24
N LEU A 273 -14.42 11.08 -6.26
CA LEU A 273 -13.54 9.92 -6.48
C LEU A 273 -14.32 8.71 -7.01
N ILE A 274 -15.50 8.42 -6.44
CA ILE A 274 -16.37 7.33 -6.90
C ILE A 274 -16.82 7.57 -8.35
N ASN A 275 -17.23 8.81 -8.68
CA ASN A 275 -17.62 9.19 -10.03
C ASN A 275 -16.46 9.07 -11.04
N GLN A 276 -15.20 9.22 -10.59
CA GLN A 276 -13.98 9.05 -11.38
C GLN A 276 -13.48 7.60 -11.42
N GLY A 277 -14.19 6.64 -10.83
CA GLY A 277 -13.90 5.22 -10.92
C GLY A 277 -13.27 4.61 -9.65
N ALA A 278 -13.15 5.35 -8.55
CA ALA A 278 -12.78 4.75 -7.28
C ALA A 278 -13.86 3.77 -6.82
N GLN A 279 -13.45 2.67 -6.20
CA GLN A 279 -14.37 1.66 -5.72
C GLN A 279 -15.15 2.18 -4.51
N MET A 280 -16.47 2.10 -4.58
CA MET A 280 -17.35 2.51 -3.48
C MET A 280 -17.33 1.47 -2.36
N ILE A 281 -17.09 1.91 -1.12
CA ILE A 281 -17.20 1.06 0.05
C ILE A 281 -18.67 0.88 0.42
N LEU A 282 -19.22 -0.30 0.14
CA LEU A 282 -20.61 -0.63 0.47
C LEU A 282 -20.77 -1.03 1.94
N ASN A 283 -19.78 -1.78 2.45
CA ASN A 283 -19.64 -2.18 3.85
C ASN A 283 -18.19 -2.64 4.10
N ASP A 284 -17.85 -2.91 5.35
CA ASP A 284 -16.52 -3.37 5.77
C ASP A 284 -16.16 -4.75 5.18
N LEU A 285 -17.10 -5.69 5.15
CA LEU A 285 -16.86 -7.04 4.61
C LEU A 285 -16.49 -7.02 3.12
N THR A 286 -17.20 -6.24 2.30
CA THR A 286 -16.89 -6.11 0.87
C THR A 286 -15.51 -5.49 0.64
N LEU A 287 -15.10 -4.50 1.45
CA LEU A 287 -13.76 -3.94 1.38
C LEU A 287 -12.70 -5.01 1.69
N ILE A 288 -12.86 -5.74 2.79
CA ILE A 288 -11.90 -6.79 3.19
C ILE A 288 -11.81 -7.89 2.13
N THR A 289 -12.96 -8.33 1.59
CA THR A 289 -12.98 -9.33 0.51
C THR A 289 -12.23 -8.84 -0.73
N ALA A 290 -12.44 -7.59 -1.14
CA ALA A 290 -11.72 -7.00 -2.29
C ALA A 290 -10.21 -6.90 -2.03
N LEU A 291 -9.81 -6.49 -0.83
CA LEU A 291 -8.39 -6.44 -0.44
C LEU A 291 -7.75 -7.84 -0.38
N GLY A 292 -8.48 -8.85 0.06
CA GLY A 292 -8.02 -10.25 0.10
C GLY A 292 -7.83 -10.89 -1.28
N GLN A 293 -8.49 -10.36 -2.32
CA GLN A 293 -8.33 -10.80 -3.72
C GLN A 293 -7.11 -10.16 -4.43
N MET A 294 -6.44 -9.20 -3.80
CA MET A 294 -5.24 -8.61 -4.38
C MET A 294 -4.12 -9.65 -4.45
N PRO A 295 -3.37 -9.74 -5.57
CA PRO A 295 -2.27 -10.68 -5.71
C PRO A 295 -1.26 -10.49 -4.58
N SER A 296 -0.82 -11.55 -3.92
CA SER A 296 0.25 -11.45 -2.94
C SER A 296 1.55 -10.98 -3.62
N LEU A 297 2.34 -10.16 -2.94
CA LEU A 297 3.70 -9.81 -3.39
C LEU A 297 4.67 -10.96 -3.03
N GLY A 298 4.23 -12.22 -3.25
CA GLY A 298 5.05 -13.37 -2.94
C GLY A 298 6.40 -13.36 -3.69
N PRO A 299 7.40 -14.12 -3.22
CA PRO A 299 8.77 -14.12 -3.75
C PRO A 299 8.90 -14.51 -5.23
N GLU A 300 7.84 -14.95 -5.88
CA GLU A 300 7.85 -15.35 -7.30
C GLU A 300 7.99 -14.16 -8.28
N LYS A 301 7.82 -12.90 -7.84
CA LYS A 301 8.00 -11.71 -8.70
C LYS A 301 9.31 -10.96 -8.47
N LEU A 302 10.07 -11.32 -7.46
CA LEU A 302 11.46 -10.88 -7.29
C LEU A 302 12.32 -11.99 -7.88
N GLY A 303 13.02 -11.70 -8.98
CA GLY A 303 13.83 -12.66 -9.73
C GLY A 303 14.74 -13.55 -8.86
N PRO A 304 15.26 -14.67 -9.39
CA PRO A 304 15.84 -15.75 -8.60
C PRO A 304 17.23 -15.42 -8.07
N GLU A 305 17.31 -14.66 -6.98
CA GLU A 305 18.52 -14.63 -6.15
C GLU A 305 18.17 -14.46 -4.66
N LYS A 306 18.15 -15.62 -3.99
CA LYS A 306 18.49 -15.86 -2.58
C LYS A 306 17.84 -15.01 -1.49
N LEU A 307 16.74 -15.52 -0.94
CA LEU A 307 16.49 -15.42 0.50
C LEU A 307 16.02 -16.80 0.99
N GLY A 308 16.89 -17.48 1.73
CA GLY A 308 16.51 -18.66 2.50
C GLY A 308 15.43 -18.30 3.54
N PRO A 309 14.64 -19.26 4.01
CA PRO A 309 13.62 -19.00 5.00
C PRO A 309 14.29 -18.64 6.33
N ASP A 310 14.33 -17.34 6.64
CA ASP A 310 14.78 -16.87 7.94
C ASP A 310 13.67 -17.13 8.97
N GLU A 311 14.00 -17.86 10.04
CA GLU A 311 13.06 -18.21 11.11
C GLU A 311 12.44 -16.99 11.80
N ALA A 312 13.05 -15.83 11.69
CA ALA A 312 12.55 -14.55 12.18
C ALA A 312 11.20 -14.11 11.56
N SER A 313 10.89 -14.52 10.32
CA SER A 313 9.61 -14.18 9.67
C SER A 313 8.43 -14.98 10.22
N ARG A 314 8.68 -16.10 10.89
CA ARG A 314 7.63 -16.91 11.52
C ARG A 314 7.18 -16.39 12.89
N ASP A 315 8.07 -15.67 13.58
CA ASP A 315 7.75 -15.13 14.92
C ASP A 315 6.95 -13.82 14.84
N LEU A 316 7.07 -13.04 13.76
CA LEU A 316 6.26 -11.83 13.57
C LEU A 316 4.78 -12.13 13.24
N ALA A 317 4.52 -13.29 12.61
CA ALA A 317 3.16 -13.79 12.36
C ALA A 317 2.57 -14.57 13.55
N ARG A 318 3.36 -14.81 14.58
CA ARG A 318 2.96 -15.54 15.79
C ARG A 318 3.18 -14.72 17.05
N SER A 319 2.48 -13.60 17.20
CA SER A 319 2.26 -13.02 18.53
C SER A 319 1.19 -13.82 19.26
N PRO A 320 1.33 -14.09 20.59
CA PRO A 320 0.53 -15.07 21.30
C PRO A 320 -0.87 -14.51 21.64
N LEU A 321 -1.75 -14.46 20.65
CA LEU A 321 -3.19 -14.25 20.83
C LEU A 321 -4.02 -15.44 20.35
N GLN A 322 -3.38 -16.63 20.25
CA GLN A 322 -4.12 -17.89 20.17
C GLN A 322 -4.27 -18.49 21.58
N ALA A 323 -5.03 -17.80 22.42
CA ALA A 323 -5.68 -18.44 23.56
C ALA A 323 -7.08 -18.86 23.12
N SER A 324 -7.27 -20.18 23.01
CA SER A 324 -8.54 -20.91 23.05
C SER A 324 -9.65 -20.41 22.09
N ARG A 325 -9.58 -20.85 20.84
CA ARG A 325 -10.80 -21.23 20.12
C ARG A 325 -10.75 -22.73 19.88
N GLU A 326 -11.56 -23.46 20.65
CA GLU A 326 -11.94 -24.82 20.30
C GLU A 326 -12.57 -24.82 18.90
N PRO A 327 -12.34 -25.84 18.06
CA PRO A 327 -12.94 -25.93 16.76
C PRO A 327 -14.44 -26.11 16.95
N SER A 328 -15.21 -25.11 16.50
CA SER A 328 -16.65 -25.30 16.28
C SER A 328 -16.84 -26.42 15.27
N PRO A 329 -17.77 -27.35 15.49
CA PRO A 329 -18.02 -28.43 14.55
C PRO A 329 -18.39 -27.87 13.20
N GLY A 330 -17.84 -28.48 12.12
CA GLY A 330 -18.13 -28.14 10.74
C GLY A 330 -19.63 -28.16 10.43
N PRO A 331 -20.07 -27.51 9.36
CA PRO A 331 -21.48 -27.47 9.03
C PRO A 331 -22.02 -28.88 8.86
N ASP A 332 -23.06 -29.17 9.64
CA ASP A 332 -23.88 -30.36 9.58
C ASP A 332 -24.28 -30.62 8.13
N THR A 333 -23.94 -31.78 7.61
CA THR A 333 -24.44 -32.27 6.34
C THR A 333 -25.94 -32.61 6.53
N GLY A 334 -26.77 -31.58 6.38
CA GLY A 334 -28.22 -31.78 6.18
C GLY A 334 -28.47 -32.63 4.94
N PRO A 335 -29.65 -33.27 4.80
CA PRO A 335 -29.98 -34.13 3.65
C PRO A 335 -29.79 -33.33 2.36
N ALA A 336 -29.21 -33.99 1.33
CA ALA A 336 -28.95 -33.38 0.02
C ALA A 336 -30.24 -32.72 -0.49
N PRO A 337 -30.16 -31.46 -0.97
CA PRO A 337 -31.34 -30.76 -1.48
C PRO A 337 -31.95 -31.54 -2.67
N ASP A 338 -33.26 -31.64 -2.68
CA ASP A 338 -34.02 -32.26 -3.78
C ASP A 338 -33.88 -31.40 -5.04
N LEU A 339 -32.94 -31.75 -5.91
CA LEU A 339 -32.65 -31.01 -7.14
C LEU A 339 -33.57 -31.49 -8.25
N SER A 340 -34.18 -30.57 -8.99
CA SER A 340 -34.89 -30.92 -10.22
C SER A 340 -33.94 -31.59 -11.22
N PRO A 341 -34.42 -32.42 -12.14
CA PRO A 341 -33.60 -33.09 -13.16
C PRO A 341 -32.73 -32.09 -13.97
N ALA A 342 -33.28 -30.93 -14.30
CA ALA A 342 -32.56 -29.85 -14.99
C ALA A 342 -31.42 -29.28 -14.13
N MET A 343 -31.64 -29.03 -12.84
CA MET A 343 -30.64 -28.53 -11.92
C MET A 343 -29.51 -29.55 -11.71
N ALA A 344 -29.85 -30.84 -11.59
CA ALA A 344 -28.87 -31.91 -11.45
C ALA A 344 -27.98 -32.02 -12.69
N GLN A 345 -28.56 -31.85 -13.89
CA GLN A 345 -27.84 -31.90 -15.15
C GLN A 345 -26.85 -30.71 -15.30
N VAL A 346 -27.30 -29.48 -15.02
CA VAL A 346 -26.44 -28.30 -15.06
C VAL A 346 -25.33 -28.40 -13.99
N LEU A 347 -25.66 -28.80 -12.77
CA LEU A 347 -24.70 -28.99 -11.71
C LEU A 347 -23.65 -30.05 -12.06
N ALA A 348 -24.04 -31.16 -12.68
CA ALA A 348 -23.10 -32.20 -13.11
C ALA A 348 -22.09 -31.70 -14.16
N THR A 349 -22.51 -30.74 -14.99
CA THR A 349 -21.67 -30.16 -16.06
C THR A 349 -20.72 -29.06 -15.56
N VAL A 350 -21.08 -28.32 -14.52
CA VAL A 350 -20.20 -27.30 -13.91
C VAL A 350 -19.09 -28.01 -13.17
N MET A 351 -17.83 -27.72 -13.56
CA MET A 351 -16.60 -28.27 -12.96
C MET A 351 -16.10 -27.38 -11.84
N GLU A 352 -15.05 -27.84 -11.12
CA GLU A 352 -14.27 -27.01 -10.17
C GLU A 352 -13.48 -25.93 -10.92
N ALA A 353 -13.11 -26.16 -12.19
CA ALA A 353 -12.50 -25.15 -13.05
C ALA A 353 -13.58 -24.21 -13.63
N PRO A 354 -13.33 -22.88 -13.68
CA PRO A 354 -14.31 -21.91 -14.18
C PRO A 354 -14.71 -22.16 -15.64
N MET A 355 -16.00 -22.31 -15.90
CA MET A 355 -16.60 -22.47 -17.23
C MET A 355 -17.42 -21.24 -17.62
N THR A 356 -17.38 -20.85 -18.90
CA THR A 356 -18.22 -19.75 -19.41
C THR A 356 -19.65 -20.23 -19.68
N LEU A 357 -20.61 -19.30 -19.67
CA LEU A 357 -22.00 -19.60 -20.03
C LEU A 357 -22.11 -20.25 -21.41
N ASP A 358 -21.35 -19.78 -22.40
CA ASP A 358 -21.34 -20.31 -23.76
C ASP A 358 -20.88 -21.79 -23.82
N GLN A 359 -19.87 -22.13 -22.98
CA GLN A 359 -19.42 -23.53 -22.87
C GLN A 359 -20.50 -24.44 -22.28
N LEU A 360 -21.22 -23.96 -21.27
CA LEU A 360 -22.34 -24.68 -20.67
C LEU A 360 -23.50 -24.88 -21.67
N VAL A 361 -23.82 -23.84 -22.44
CA VAL A 361 -24.84 -23.90 -23.51
C VAL A 361 -24.47 -24.93 -24.58
N GLN A 362 -23.21 -24.95 -25.01
CA GLN A 362 -22.73 -25.92 -26.00
C GLN A 362 -22.76 -27.38 -25.52
N GLN A 363 -22.56 -27.61 -24.21
CA GLN A 363 -22.53 -28.97 -23.65
C GLN A 363 -23.91 -29.52 -23.29
N LEU A 364 -24.87 -28.66 -22.99
CA LEU A 364 -26.19 -29.06 -22.46
C LEU A 364 -27.29 -29.07 -23.51
N ASP A 365 -27.06 -28.51 -24.69
CA ASP A 365 -28.06 -28.37 -25.79
C ASP A 365 -29.40 -27.76 -25.31
N GLN A 366 -29.30 -26.80 -24.38
CA GLN A 366 -30.45 -26.08 -23.80
C GLN A 366 -30.34 -24.59 -24.12
N SER A 367 -31.44 -23.87 -24.05
CA SER A 367 -31.44 -22.45 -24.30
C SER A 367 -30.65 -21.68 -23.24
N THR A 368 -29.96 -20.62 -23.65
CA THR A 368 -29.18 -19.73 -22.75
C THR A 368 -30.00 -19.23 -21.55
N GLY A 369 -31.31 -18.94 -21.78
CA GLY A 369 -32.21 -18.47 -20.74
C GLY A 369 -32.52 -19.53 -19.68
N GLU A 370 -32.72 -20.79 -20.09
CA GLU A 370 -32.99 -21.89 -19.16
C GLU A 370 -31.77 -22.24 -18.31
N ILE A 371 -30.59 -22.27 -18.94
CA ILE A 371 -29.32 -22.51 -18.21
C ILE A 371 -29.04 -21.39 -17.21
N LEU A 372 -29.24 -20.13 -17.62
CA LEU A 372 -29.04 -19.00 -16.74
C LEU A 372 -29.99 -19.01 -15.53
N ALA A 373 -31.28 -19.30 -15.75
CA ALA A 373 -32.24 -19.42 -14.66
C ALA A 373 -31.87 -20.55 -13.69
N THR A 374 -31.39 -21.67 -14.21
CA THR A 374 -30.92 -22.80 -13.40
C THR A 374 -29.65 -22.49 -12.61
N LEU A 375 -28.68 -21.80 -13.22
CA LEU A 375 -27.46 -21.38 -12.57
C LEU A 375 -27.73 -20.43 -11.41
N VAL A 376 -28.66 -19.47 -11.57
CA VAL A 376 -29.08 -18.56 -10.49
C VAL A 376 -29.69 -19.35 -9.31
N GLN A 377 -30.50 -20.36 -9.59
CA GLN A 377 -31.06 -21.19 -8.53
C GLN A 377 -30.00 -22.03 -7.81
N LEU A 378 -29.04 -22.59 -8.54
CA LEU A 378 -27.92 -23.34 -7.97
C LEU A 378 -26.99 -22.44 -7.16
N GLU A 379 -26.80 -21.17 -7.57
CA GLU A 379 -26.04 -20.18 -6.84
C GLU A 379 -26.72 -19.77 -5.53
N LEU A 380 -28.04 -19.56 -5.54
CA LEU A 380 -28.83 -19.30 -4.33
C LEU A 380 -28.78 -20.47 -3.33
N MET A 381 -28.58 -21.70 -3.82
CA MET A 381 -28.40 -22.90 -3.00
C MET A 381 -26.92 -23.10 -2.56
N GLY A 382 -26.00 -22.26 -3.01
CA GLY A 382 -24.58 -22.37 -2.69
C GLY A 382 -23.85 -23.52 -3.39
N LEU A 383 -24.45 -24.13 -4.42
CA LEU A 383 -23.91 -25.28 -5.16
C LEU A 383 -23.06 -24.87 -6.37
N VAL A 384 -23.15 -23.62 -6.80
CA VAL A 384 -22.38 -23.01 -7.88
C VAL A 384 -22.01 -21.59 -7.46
N THR A 385 -20.85 -21.11 -7.88
CA THR A 385 -20.41 -19.72 -7.68
C THR A 385 -20.18 -19.05 -9.02
N GLN A 386 -20.77 -17.85 -9.21
CA GLN A 386 -20.53 -17.02 -10.38
C GLN A 386 -19.24 -16.20 -10.20
N LEU A 387 -18.38 -16.20 -11.23
CA LEU A 387 -17.17 -15.42 -11.32
C LEU A 387 -17.31 -14.27 -12.34
N PRO A 388 -16.47 -13.21 -12.25
CA PRO A 388 -16.47 -12.14 -13.23
C PRO A 388 -16.34 -12.65 -14.67
N GLY A 389 -17.10 -12.05 -15.60
CA GLY A 389 -17.12 -12.46 -17.01
C GLY A 389 -18.07 -13.63 -17.31
N MET A 390 -19.17 -13.79 -16.54
CA MET A 390 -20.18 -14.84 -16.70
C MET A 390 -19.58 -16.25 -16.73
N ARG A 391 -18.64 -16.50 -15.81
CA ARG A 391 -18.04 -17.82 -15.58
C ARG A 391 -18.60 -18.43 -14.30
N TYR A 392 -18.76 -19.75 -14.29
CA TYR A 392 -19.37 -20.50 -13.21
C TYR A 392 -18.49 -21.69 -12.82
N GLN A 393 -18.39 -21.97 -11.52
CA GLN A 393 -17.64 -23.11 -10.98
C GLN A 393 -18.36 -23.71 -9.77
N ARG A 394 -18.02 -24.94 -9.40
CA ARG A 394 -18.40 -25.48 -8.10
C ARG A 394 -17.58 -24.83 -7.00
N PRO A 395 -18.15 -24.54 -5.82
CA PRO A 395 -17.45 -23.96 -4.69
C PRO A 395 -16.35 -24.87 -4.13
#